data_355323603748b9f859743385b96077fb
#
_entry.id   355323603748b9f859743385b96077fb
#
_cell.length_a   1.000
_cell.length_b   1.000
_cell.length_c   1.000
_cell.angle_alpha   90.00
_cell.angle_beta   90.00
_cell.angle_gamma   90.00
#
_symmetry.space_group_name_H-M   'P 1'
#
loop_
_entity.id
_entity.type
_entity.pdbx_description
1 polymer ?
#
loop_
_entity_poly.entity_id
_entity_poly.type
_entity_poly.pdbx_seq_one_letter_code
_entity_poly.pdbx_strand_id
1 'polypeptide(L)'
;MKNILAILIVLFSIQDVVFAFNNPLVLINKDLRDGVLSDVEAVELKARTLLIPESLPDRYQFADPDYIPCGLGIIDEAEQYYEQLPNDLQLKLDNINNDFDSRSTDRLTYFTPEGNVQLNYQLTGEDGLTGNNAQDNDNSGHPDFVENMGQYIEHALDVYVDLGWINPLTCTTNSMFLVTIEYQSGTYGYVPGSSYHRIYMSKSLNDSQNKLTTSHELHHLVQHAYTGCDGDTGPSGAWYRECSSQWAEEIVWDELNGYEGYDQAFQNEPYRSLDYFESGGLYQYGSTIWNLYIHENFGDSAVKNIWETPISGTISAINNYFTNNGSNFVDEFTKFSAWRHFTGSRSHGTYYEGEFEEASNISPVAITRTATGALVNYTPPSNKLPDDMGVNYVKINRGSGSQDNLLIQFDGDASFNWKLKVFTHQGSLDDGFEIPVDINADGFAVL
;
A
#
# COMPACT_ATOMS: atom_id res chain seq x y z
N MET A 1 -12.52 -19.46 58.43
CA MET A 1 -12.54 -18.17 57.71
C MET A 1 -12.35 -18.47 56.24
N LYS A 2 -13.39 -18.35 55.47
CA LYS A 2 -13.39 -18.65 54.00
C LYS A 2 -13.00 -17.34 53.30
N ASN A 3 -11.84 -17.34 52.69
CA ASN A 3 -11.44 -16.23 51.78
C ASN A 3 -12.22 -16.33 50.49
N ILE A 4 -13.18 -15.44 50.32
CA ILE A 4 -13.87 -15.23 49.02
C ILE A 4 -12.90 -14.37 48.17
N LEU A 5 -12.32 -15.01 47.15
CA LEU A 5 -11.56 -14.29 46.11
C LEU A 5 -12.60 -13.77 45.11
N ALA A 6 -12.90 -12.48 45.16
CA ALA A 6 -13.71 -11.81 44.14
C ALA A 6 -12.84 -11.64 42.89
N ILE A 7 -13.16 -12.39 41.82
CA ILE A 7 -12.61 -12.17 40.50
C ILE A 7 -13.37 -10.98 39.91
N LEU A 8 -12.74 -9.81 39.90
CA LEU A 8 -13.22 -8.65 39.16
C LEU A 8 -12.92 -8.91 37.67
N ILE A 9 -13.92 -9.37 36.91
CA ILE A 9 -13.86 -9.38 35.46
C ILE A 9 -14.10 -7.94 35.02
N VAL A 10 -13.02 -7.18 34.83
CA VAL A 10 -13.07 -5.92 34.12
C VAL A 10 -13.19 -6.28 32.65
N LEU A 11 -14.42 -6.29 32.14
CA LEU A 11 -14.68 -6.24 30.71
C LEU A 11 -14.27 -4.83 30.25
N PHE A 12 -13.01 -4.65 29.92
CA PHE A 12 -12.65 -3.63 28.97
C PHE A 12 -13.26 -4.08 27.63
N SER A 13 -14.34 -3.45 27.23
CA SER A 13 -14.62 -3.32 25.81
C SER A 13 -13.43 -2.57 25.24
N ILE A 14 -12.49 -3.28 24.65
CA ILE A 14 -11.63 -2.71 23.64
C ILE A 14 -12.63 -2.31 22.57
N GLN A 15 -13.07 -1.06 22.58
CA GLN A 15 -13.51 -0.44 21.36
C GLN A 15 -12.32 -0.66 20.42
N ASP A 16 -12.57 -1.36 19.32
CA ASP A 16 -11.67 -1.30 18.19
C ASP A 16 -11.33 0.18 18.04
N VAL A 17 -10.09 0.54 18.29
CA VAL A 17 -9.59 1.85 17.93
C VAL A 17 -9.53 1.77 16.42
N VAL A 18 -10.69 1.95 15.81
CA VAL A 18 -10.76 2.30 14.40
C VAL A 18 -10.00 3.61 14.35
N PHE A 19 -8.79 3.58 13.84
CA PHE A 19 -8.13 4.80 13.44
C PHE A 19 -9.13 5.51 12.54
N ALA A 20 -9.73 6.56 13.05
CA ALA A 20 -10.67 7.36 12.28
C ALA A 20 -9.83 8.19 11.30
N PHE A 21 -9.43 7.54 10.21
CA PHE A 21 -8.78 8.23 9.09
C PHE A 21 -9.82 9.19 8.52
N ASN A 22 -9.59 10.47 8.72
CA ASN A 22 -10.53 11.55 8.37
C ASN A 22 -10.39 11.92 6.88
N ASN A 23 -10.76 10.99 6.00
CA ASN A 23 -10.61 11.15 4.56
C ASN A 23 -11.93 10.82 3.84
N PRO A 24 -12.38 11.64 2.87
CA PRO A 24 -13.61 11.39 2.13
C PRO A 24 -13.61 10.02 1.44
N LEU A 25 -12.49 9.57 0.89
CA LEU A 25 -12.38 8.29 0.19
C LEU A 25 -12.65 7.09 1.11
N VAL A 26 -12.14 7.14 2.33
CA VAL A 26 -12.39 6.10 3.35
C VAL A 26 -13.87 6.04 3.71
N LEU A 27 -14.53 7.19 3.83
CA LEU A 27 -15.97 7.24 4.12
C LEU A 27 -16.81 6.77 2.92
N ILE A 28 -16.43 7.14 1.70
CA ILE A 28 -17.09 6.69 0.45
C ILE A 28 -16.98 5.16 0.33
N ASN A 29 -15.80 4.61 0.53
CA ASN A 29 -15.59 3.15 0.51
C ASN A 29 -16.39 2.44 1.60
N LYS A 30 -16.49 3.03 2.78
CA LYS A 30 -17.35 2.50 3.85
C LYS A 30 -18.82 2.49 3.43
N ASP A 31 -19.33 3.61 2.92
CA ASP A 31 -20.73 3.74 2.49
C ASP A 31 -21.06 2.79 1.31
N LEU A 32 -20.10 2.53 0.43
CA LEU A 32 -20.23 1.52 -0.62
C LEU A 32 -20.36 0.11 -0.02
N ARG A 33 -19.45 -0.29 0.89
CA ARG A 33 -19.51 -1.60 1.56
C ARG A 33 -20.79 -1.80 2.39
N ASP A 34 -21.29 -0.73 2.98
CA ASP A 34 -22.53 -0.74 3.76
C ASP A 34 -23.81 -0.73 2.87
N GLY A 35 -23.65 -0.64 1.54
CA GLY A 35 -24.76 -0.61 0.58
C GLY A 35 -25.53 0.72 0.58
N VAL A 36 -24.93 1.79 1.10
CA VAL A 36 -25.49 3.15 1.08
C VAL A 36 -25.31 3.79 -0.29
N LEU A 37 -24.20 3.46 -0.98
CA LEU A 37 -23.87 3.90 -2.34
C LEU A 37 -23.88 2.70 -3.29
N SER A 38 -24.25 2.95 -4.54
CA SER A 38 -23.96 2.05 -5.67
C SER A 38 -22.52 2.22 -6.13
N ASP A 39 -22.01 1.27 -6.93
CA ASP A 39 -20.66 1.32 -7.50
C ASP A 39 -20.43 2.63 -8.27
N VAL A 40 -21.36 3.01 -9.16
CA VAL A 40 -21.26 4.23 -9.97
C VAL A 40 -21.22 5.49 -9.10
N GLU A 41 -22.09 5.57 -8.06
CA GLU A 41 -22.10 6.71 -7.14
C GLU A 41 -20.78 6.80 -6.36
N ALA A 42 -20.23 5.69 -5.93
CA ALA A 42 -18.95 5.66 -5.23
C ALA A 42 -17.80 6.11 -6.14
N VAL A 43 -17.75 5.63 -7.39
CA VAL A 43 -16.75 6.05 -8.39
C VAL A 43 -16.88 7.54 -8.68
N GLU A 44 -18.10 8.06 -8.89
CA GLU A 44 -18.33 9.49 -9.09
C GLU A 44 -17.79 10.31 -7.91
N LEU A 45 -18.12 9.94 -6.68
CA LEU A 45 -17.69 10.68 -5.49
C LEU A 45 -16.17 10.61 -5.28
N LYS A 46 -15.53 9.48 -5.52
CA LYS A 46 -14.06 9.35 -5.48
C LYS A 46 -13.41 10.24 -6.53
N ALA A 47 -13.90 10.21 -7.78
CA ALA A 47 -13.40 11.07 -8.84
C ALA A 47 -13.60 12.57 -8.50
N ARG A 48 -14.74 12.95 -7.92
CA ARG A 48 -14.96 14.32 -7.44
C ARG A 48 -13.99 14.71 -6.34
N THR A 49 -13.68 13.80 -5.40
CA THR A 49 -12.70 14.07 -4.34
C THR A 49 -11.35 14.51 -4.92
N LEU A 50 -10.92 13.90 -6.00
CA LEU A 50 -9.64 14.21 -6.63
C LEU A 50 -9.71 15.39 -7.60
N LEU A 51 -10.77 15.47 -8.43
CA LEU A 51 -10.80 16.34 -9.61
C LEU A 51 -11.64 17.60 -9.42
N ILE A 52 -12.68 17.57 -8.56
CA ILE A 52 -13.63 18.66 -8.35
C ILE A 52 -14.11 18.65 -6.88
N PRO A 53 -13.21 18.74 -5.88
CA PRO A 53 -13.56 18.54 -4.47
C PRO A 53 -14.63 19.50 -3.94
N GLU A 54 -14.73 20.70 -4.50
CA GLU A 54 -15.75 21.69 -4.16
C GLU A 54 -17.17 21.25 -4.53
N SER A 55 -17.31 20.24 -5.38
CA SER A 55 -18.61 19.68 -5.81
C SER A 55 -19.10 18.52 -4.95
N LEU A 56 -18.30 18.09 -3.97
CA LEU A 56 -18.68 17.01 -3.06
C LEU A 56 -19.91 17.40 -2.21
N PRO A 57 -20.84 16.46 -1.94
CA PRO A 57 -21.86 16.66 -0.93
C PRO A 57 -21.26 16.93 0.46
N ASP A 58 -21.95 17.73 1.29
CA ASP A 58 -21.51 18.13 2.65
C ASP A 58 -21.03 16.94 3.50
N ARG A 59 -21.64 15.76 3.33
CA ARG A 59 -21.26 14.51 4.03
C ARG A 59 -19.81 14.09 3.78
N TYR A 60 -19.28 14.38 2.61
CA TYR A 60 -17.94 13.98 2.18
C TYR A 60 -16.97 15.16 2.11
N GLN A 61 -17.37 16.35 2.58
CA GLN A 61 -16.49 17.50 2.73
C GLN A 61 -15.84 17.47 4.10
N PHE A 62 -14.52 17.52 4.13
CA PHE A 62 -13.71 17.58 5.34
C PHE A 62 -12.88 18.86 5.34
N ALA A 63 -12.88 19.58 6.47
CA ALA A 63 -12.15 20.84 6.57
C ALA A 63 -10.62 20.65 6.57
N ASP A 64 -10.15 19.51 7.07
CA ASP A 64 -8.74 19.13 7.17
C ASP A 64 -8.67 17.58 7.00
N PRO A 65 -8.69 17.09 5.76
CA PRO A 65 -8.67 15.67 5.51
C PRO A 65 -7.28 15.08 5.73
N ASP A 66 -7.21 13.86 6.25
CA ASP A 66 -6.02 13.02 6.10
C ASP A 66 -5.83 12.67 4.61
N TYR A 67 -4.59 12.44 4.18
CA TYR A 67 -4.29 12.16 2.79
C TYR A 67 -3.88 10.70 2.61
N ILE A 68 -4.25 10.11 1.48
CA ILE A 68 -3.71 8.84 1.02
C ILE A 68 -2.52 9.10 0.06
N PRO A 69 -1.59 8.14 -0.09
CA PRO A 69 -0.39 8.35 -0.93
C PRO A 69 -0.70 8.77 -2.36
N CYS A 70 -1.58 8.07 -3.05
CA CYS A 70 -1.75 8.21 -4.49
C CYS A 70 -3.20 8.17 -4.96
N GLY A 71 -3.52 8.97 -5.98
CA GLY A 71 -4.83 9.00 -6.65
C GLY A 71 -4.93 8.12 -7.91
N LEU A 72 -3.86 7.41 -8.32
CA LEU A 72 -3.84 6.61 -9.57
C LEU A 72 -5.02 5.64 -9.64
N GLY A 73 -5.27 4.87 -8.59
CA GLY A 73 -6.38 3.92 -8.57
C GLY A 73 -7.77 4.56 -8.71
N ILE A 74 -7.91 5.83 -8.31
CA ILE A 74 -9.14 6.60 -8.51
C ILE A 74 -9.31 6.99 -9.97
N ILE A 75 -8.23 7.43 -10.62
CA ILE A 75 -8.24 7.76 -12.06
C ILE A 75 -8.55 6.50 -12.87
N ASP A 76 -7.85 5.40 -12.63
CA ASP A 76 -8.07 4.13 -13.32
C ASP A 76 -9.52 3.64 -13.19
N GLU A 77 -10.10 3.74 -11.99
CA GLU A 77 -11.50 3.35 -11.74
C GLU A 77 -12.47 4.31 -12.46
N ALA A 78 -12.23 5.61 -12.40
CA ALA A 78 -13.04 6.61 -13.10
C ALA A 78 -13.01 6.42 -14.63
N GLU A 79 -11.87 6.07 -15.22
CA GLU A 79 -11.75 5.76 -16.65
C GLU A 79 -12.56 4.51 -17.05
N GLN A 80 -12.60 3.48 -16.19
CA GLN A 80 -13.43 2.28 -16.47
C GLN A 80 -14.94 2.60 -16.46
N TYR A 81 -15.35 3.58 -15.69
CA TYR A 81 -16.76 4.02 -15.59
C TYR A 81 -17.07 5.27 -16.40
N TYR A 82 -16.14 5.74 -17.26
CA TYR A 82 -16.18 7.02 -17.98
C TYR A 82 -17.56 7.38 -18.56
N GLU A 83 -18.17 6.47 -19.35
CA GLU A 83 -19.47 6.68 -19.99
C GLU A 83 -20.66 6.83 -19.00
N GLN A 84 -20.45 6.44 -17.75
CA GLN A 84 -21.47 6.52 -16.68
C GLN A 84 -21.29 7.75 -15.79
N LEU A 85 -20.16 8.45 -15.93
CA LEU A 85 -19.84 9.64 -15.14
C LEU A 85 -20.54 10.87 -15.72
N PRO A 86 -20.83 11.89 -14.88
CA PRO A 86 -21.30 13.20 -15.34
C PRO A 86 -20.30 13.89 -16.28
N ASN A 87 -20.82 14.70 -17.21
CA ASN A 87 -20.02 15.38 -18.24
C ASN A 87 -18.88 16.26 -17.68
N ASP A 88 -19.05 16.86 -16.52
CA ASP A 88 -18.03 17.67 -15.85
C ASP A 88 -16.81 16.84 -15.44
N LEU A 89 -17.01 15.62 -14.96
CA LEU A 89 -15.93 14.66 -14.66
C LEU A 89 -15.29 14.09 -15.93
N GLN A 90 -16.11 13.73 -16.94
CA GLN A 90 -15.59 13.29 -18.23
C GLN A 90 -14.64 14.33 -18.84
N LEU A 91 -15.04 15.60 -18.83
CA LEU A 91 -14.20 16.68 -19.32
C LEU A 91 -12.89 16.84 -18.54
N LYS A 92 -12.91 16.61 -17.21
CA LYS A 92 -11.70 16.66 -16.39
C LYS A 92 -10.75 15.49 -16.74
N LEU A 93 -11.27 14.28 -16.89
CA LEU A 93 -10.49 13.11 -17.30
C LEU A 93 -9.88 13.30 -18.70
N ASP A 94 -10.66 13.82 -19.66
CA ASP A 94 -10.17 14.14 -20.99
C ASP A 94 -9.01 15.15 -20.96
N ASN A 95 -9.11 16.18 -20.11
CA ASN A 95 -8.07 17.20 -19.98
C ASN A 95 -6.78 16.63 -19.37
N ILE A 96 -6.87 15.71 -18.41
CA ILE A 96 -5.72 15.03 -17.82
C ILE A 96 -5.00 14.19 -18.89
N ASN A 97 -5.76 13.46 -19.73
CA ASN A 97 -5.22 12.55 -20.71
C ASN A 97 -4.68 13.25 -21.98
N ASN A 98 -5.21 14.42 -22.36
CA ASN A 98 -4.93 15.07 -23.64
C ASN A 98 -3.85 16.18 -23.61
N ASP A 99 -2.96 16.23 -22.66
CA ASP A 99 -1.95 17.30 -22.52
C ASP A 99 -2.51 18.72 -22.35
N PHE A 100 -3.82 18.85 -22.20
CA PHE A 100 -4.45 20.14 -22.14
C PHE A 100 -4.71 20.55 -20.69
N ASP A 101 -3.73 21.20 -20.06
CA ASP A 101 -3.97 21.88 -18.78
C ASP A 101 -4.84 23.12 -18.99
N SER A 102 -6.16 22.93 -18.94
CA SER A 102 -7.14 24.02 -19.13
C SER A 102 -7.28 24.93 -17.90
N ARG A 103 -6.61 24.60 -16.79
CA ARG A 103 -6.88 25.27 -15.50
C ARG A 103 -6.28 26.66 -15.37
N SER A 104 -5.21 27.02 -16.08
CA SER A 104 -4.68 28.38 -16.06
C SER A 104 -3.60 28.65 -17.10
N THR A 105 -3.70 29.82 -17.74
CA THR A 105 -2.61 30.41 -18.55
C THR A 105 -1.55 31.11 -17.68
N ASP A 106 -1.74 31.17 -16.37
CA ASP A 106 -0.93 31.97 -15.44
C ASP A 106 0.01 31.12 -14.56
N ARG A 107 0.37 29.89 -15.00
CA ARG A 107 1.34 29.04 -14.31
C ARG A 107 2.76 29.54 -14.56
N LEU A 108 3.53 29.62 -13.49
CA LEU A 108 4.98 29.79 -13.52
C LEU A 108 5.63 28.44 -13.77
N THR A 109 6.81 28.48 -14.39
CA THR A 109 7.57 27.27 -14.73
C THR A 109 8.96 27.31 -14.13
N TYR A 110 9.37 26.22 -13.52
CA TYR A 110 10.74 25.97 -13.09
C TYR A 110 11.30 24.75 -13.82
N PHE A 111 12.58 24.78 -14.17
CA PHE A 111 13.31 23.68 -14.76
C PHE A 111 14.45 23.29 -13.83
N THR A 112 14.61 22.00 -13.57
CA THR A 112 15.75 21.52 -12.79
C THR A 112 17.07 21.80 -13.52
N PRO A 113 18.17 22.01 -12.79
CA PRO A 113 19.51 22.22 -13.39
C PRO A 113 19.96 21.06 -14.27
N GLU A 114 19.59 19.82 -13.91
CA GLU A 114 19.88 18.58 -14.65
C GLU A 114 19.09 18.50 -15.95
N GLY A 115 17.95 19.16 -16.02
CA GLY A 115 17.12 19.31 -17.21
C GLY A 115 16.15 18.16 -17.47
N ASN A 116 15.93 17.28 -16.50
CA ASN A 116 14.97 16.17 -16.64
C ASN A 116 13.56 16.52 -16.14
N VAL A 117 13.38 17.62 -15.40
CA VAL A 117 12.09 17.95 -14.80
C VAL A 117 11.67 19.39 -15.09
N GLN A 118 10.43 19.54 -15.55
CA GLN A 118 9.72 20.83 -15.65
C GLN A 118 8.60 20.83 -14.64
N LEU A 119 8.57 21.82 -13.73
CA LEU A 119 7.51 22.00 -12.75
C LEU A 119 6.68 23.23 -13.09
N ASN A 120 5.35 23.05 -13.14
CA ASN A 120 4.39 24.13 -13.34
C ASN A 120 3.63 24.37 -12.03
N TYR A 121 3.60 25.62 -11.56
CA TYR A 121 3.02 25.99 -10.27
C TYR A 121 2.36 27.37 -10.34
N GLN A 122 1.62 27.74 -9.32
CA GLN A 122 1.01 29.06 -9.16
C GLN A 122 1.34 29.67 -7.80
N LEU A 123 1.34 30.99 -7.72
CA LEU A 123 1.50 31.75 -6.47
C LEU A 123 0.17 32.36 -5.99
N THR A 124 -0.87 32.29 -6.80
CA THR A 124 -2.20 32.83 -6.50
C THR A 124 -3.30 31.93 -7.02
N GLY A 125 -4.53 32.13 -6.57
CA GLY A 125 -5.66 31.32 -6.98
C GLY A 125 -5.78 30.03 -6.15
N GLU A 126 -6.61 29.11 -6.59
CA GLU A 126 -6.88 27.85 -5.90
C GLU A 126 -5.63 26.97 -5.81
N ASP A 127 -4.88 26.87 -6.90
CA ASP A 127 -3.63 26.12 -6.96
C ASP A 127 -2.42 26.90 -6.41
N GLY A 128 -2.62 28.14 -5.95
CA GLY A 128 -1.53 28.98 -5.44
C GLY A 128 -0.85 28.39 -4.22
N LEU A 129 0.50 28.37 -4.24
CA LEU A 129 1.30 27.99 -3.08
C LEU A 129 1.07 28.97 -1.92
N THR A 130 1.04 28.48 -0.70
CA THR A 130 0.76 29.27 0.51
C THR A 130 1.72 28.93 1.65
N GLY A 131 1.82 29.83 2.63
CA GLY A 131 2.64 29.61 3.83
C GLY A 131 4.11 29.36 3.51
N ASN A 132 4.69 28.33 4.08
CA ASN A 132 6.10 27.96 3.88
C ASN A 132 6.39 27.52 2.45
N ASN A 133 5.41 26.89 1.77
CA ASN A 133 5.60 26.38 0.40
C ASN A 133 5.65 27.50 -0.65
N ALA A 134 5.28 28.74 -0.29
CA ALA A 134 5.41 29.91 -1.16
C ALA A 134 6.69 30.73 -0.90
N GLN A 135 7.56 30.30 0.03
CA GLN A 135 8.77 31.04 0.39
C GLN A 135 9.93 30.73 -0.59
N ASP A 136 10.61 31.79 -0.98
CA ASP A 136 11.85 31.80 -1.75
C ASP A 136 12.94 32.38 -0.82
N ASN A 137 13.63 31.52 -0.07
CA ASN A 137 14.56 31.95 0.96
C ASN A 137 15.96 32.26 0.40
N ASP A 138 16.31 31.69 -0.74
CA ASP A 138 17.61 31.90 -1.39
C ASP A 138 17.58 32.99 -2.46
N ASN A 139 16.38 33.53 -2.76
CA ASN A 139 16.13 34.53 -3.79
C ASN A 139 16.46 34.06 -5.22
N SER A 140 16.24 32.80 -5.52
CA SER A 140 16.38 32.21 -6.85
C SER A 140 15.33 32.73 -7.85
N GLY A 141 14.18 33.21 -7.34
CA GLY A 141 13.01 33.60 -8.12
C GLY A 141 11.93 32.51 -8.17
N HIS A 142 12.17 31.38 -7.52
CA HIS A 142 11.24 30.26 -7.38
C HIS A 142 11.10 29.88 -5.90
N PRO A 143 9.90 29.40 -5.45
CA PRO A 143 9.76 28.90 -4.09
C PRO A 143 10.65 27.67 -3.83
N ASP A 144 11.32 27.63 -2.68
CA ASP A 144 12.18 26.49 -2.28
C ASP A 144 11.44 25.15 -2.37
N PHE A 145 10.13 25.12 -2.10
CA PHE A 145 9.28 23.94 -2.22
C PHE A 145 9.27 23.37 -3.64
N VAL A 146 9.22 24.24 -4.66
CA VAL A 146 9.23 23.85 -6.08
C VAL A 146 10.59 23.32 -6.48
N GLU A 147 11.65 23.99 -6.06
CA GLU A 147 13.03 23.60 -6.35
C GLU A 147 13.37 22.26 -5.70
N ASN A 148 13.02 22.10 -4.42
CA ASN A 148 13.20 20.84 -3.70
C ASN A 148 12.43 19.69 -4.35
N MET A 149 11.18 19.90 -4.77
CA MET A 149 10.39 18.89 -5.47
C MET A 149 11.10 18.42 -6.74
N GLY A 150 11.64 19.34 -7.53
CA GLY A 150 12.42 19.01 -8.72
C GLY A 150 13.66 18.18 -8.37
N GLN A 151 14.42 18.58 -7.35
CA GLN A 151 15.61 17.85 -6.90
C GLN A 151 15.28 16.46 -6.37
N TYR A 152 14.14 16.29 -5.68
CA TYR A 152 13.72 14.97 -5.16
C TYR A 152 13.34 14.00 -6.29
N ILE A 153 12.73 14.50 -7.37
CA ILE A 153 12.43 13.68 -8.56
C ILE A 153 13.74 13.29 -9.27
N GLU A 154 14.70 14.23 -9.44
CA GLU A 154 16.01 13.92 -10.02
C GLU A 154 16.74 12.85 -9.20
N HIS A 155 16.76 13.00 -7.86
CA HIS A 155 17.37 12.02 -6.97
C HIS A 155 16.73 10.64 -7.08
N ALA A 156 15.38 10.58 -7.07
CA ALA A 156 14.66 9.32 -7.21
C ALA A 156 14.93 8.66 -8.57
N LEU A 157 15.00 9.44 -9.65
CA LEU A 157 15.36 8.96 -10.98
C LEU A 157 16.77 8.35 -11.00
N ASP A 158 17.75 9.02 -10.40
CA ASP A 158 19.11 8.53 -10.30
C ASP A 158 19.18 7.20 -9.56
N VAL A 159 18.51 7.10 -8.40
CA VAL A 159 18.44 5.85 -7.63
C VAL A 159 17.82 4.72 -8.45
N TYR A 160 16.70 4.96 -9.13
CA TYR A 160 16.06 3.92 -9.96
C TYR A 160 16.94 3.48 -11.13
N VAL A 161 17.58 4.42 -11.83
CA VAL A 161 18.49 4.10 -12.94
C VAL A 161 19.72 3.34 -12.46
N ASP A 162 20.30 3.71 -11.32
CA ASP A 162 21.45 3.02 -10.71
C ASP A 162 21.09 1.59 -10.28
N LEU A 163 19.86 1.35 -9.84
CA LEU A 163 19.33 0.01 -9.56
C LEU A 163 18.95 -0.76 -10.85
N GLY A 164 19.08 -0.12 -12.01
CA GLY A 164 18.83 -0.72 -13.32
C GLY A 164 17.35 -0.75 -13.74
N TRP A 165 16.50 0.09 -13.15
CA TRP A 165 15.15 0.29 -13.64
C TRP A 165 15.14 1.05 -14.98
N ILE A 166 14.10 0.85 -15.79
CA ILE A 166 13.93 1.58 -17.05
C ILE A 166 13.66 3.05 -16.74
N ASN A 167 14.43 3.95 -17.36
CA ASN A 167 14.08 5.37 -17.34
C ASN A 167 12.85 5.61 -18.23
N PRO A 168 11.70 6.04 -17.66
CA PRO A 168 10.45 6.17 -18.41
C PRO A 168 10.51 7.22 -19.52
N LEU A 169 11.41 8.18 -19.49
CA LEU A 169 11.62 9.14 -20.58
C LEU A 169 12.11 8.46 -21.86
N THR A 170 12.67 7.26 -21.80
CA THR A 170 13.01 6.47 -23.00
C THR A 170 11.80 5.97 -23.76
N CYS A 171 10.63 5.97 -23.13
CA CYS A 171 9.35 5.49 -23.67
C CYS A 171 8.48 6.58 -24.31
N THR A 172 8.96 7.81 -24.34
CA THR A 172 8.24 8.98 -24.86
C THR A 172 9.15 9.84 -25.74
N THR A 173 8.56 10.69 -26.57
CA THR A 173 9.29 11.73 -27.30
C THR A 173 9.56 12.98 -26.45
N ASN A 174 9.00 13.05 -25.26
CA ASN A 174 9.25 14.13 -24.30
C ASN A 174 10.63 13.92 -23.68
N SER A 175 11.38 15.00 -23.52
CA SER A 175 12.74 14.97 -22.94
C SER A 175 12.76 15.23 -21.44
N MET A 176 11.59 15.52 -20.83
CA MET A 176 11.45 15.90 -19.43
C MET A 176 10.18 15.34 -18.83
N PHE A 177 10.22 15.11 -17.52
CA PHE A 177 9.01 14.93 -16.73
C PHE A 177 8.29 16.26 -16.57
N LEU A 178 6.98 16.24 -16.70
CA LEU A 178 6.10 17.38 -16.52
C LEU A 178 5.35 17.23 -15.20
N VAL A 179 5.71 18.04 -14.23
CA VAL A 179 5.07 18.07 -12.90
C VAL A 179 4.12 19.24 -12.81
N THR A 180 2.88 18.97 -12.44
CA THR A 180 1.89 20.01 -12.17
C THR A 180 1.61 20.04 -10.67
N ILE A 181 1.88 21.18 -10.04
CA ILE A 181 1.58 21.42 -8.63
C ILE A 181 0.22 22.09 -8.52
N GLU A 182 -0.71 21.45 -7.80
CA GLU A 182 -2.10 21.89 -7.72
C GLU A 182 -2.75 21.60 -6.37
N TYR A 183 -3.94 22.14 -6.14
CA TYR A 183 -4.76 21.76 -5.00
C TYR A 183 -5.29 20.34 -5.21
N GLN A 184 -5.06 19.46 -4.24
CA GLN A 184 -5.63 18.13 -4.19
C GLN A 184 -6.33 17.92 -2.85
N SER A 185 -7.44 17.22 -2.86
CA SER A 185 -8.18 16.88 -1.67
C SER A 185 -8.08 15.38 -1.40
N GLY A 186 -7.43 15.01 -0.29
CA GLY A 186 -7.37 13.62 0.16
C GLY A 186 -6.31 12.73 -0.47
N THR A 187 -5.50 13.22 -1.44
CA THR A 187 -4.34 12.50 -2.00
C THR A 187 -3.10 13.39 -2.03
N TYR A 188 -1.92 12.79 -1.98
CA TYR A 188 -0.65 13.53 -2.08
C TYR A 188 -0.23 13.77 -3.53
N GLY A 189 -0.50 12.84 -4.42
CA GLY A 189 -0.17 12.92 -5.84
C GLY A 189 -0.95 11.91 -6.68
N TYR A 190 -0.74 11.95 -7.99
CA TYR A 190 -1.17 10.92 -8.92
C TYR A 190 -0.47 11.04 -10.27
N VAL A 191 -0.44 9.93 -11.00
CA VAL A 191 0.00 9.85 -12.39
C VAL A 191 -1.21 9.52 -13.25
N PRO A 192 -1.43 10.16 -14.41
CA PRO A 192 -2.45 9.73 -15.37
C PRO A 192 -2.18 8.33 -15.89
N GLY A 193 -3.23 7.50 -16.03
CA GLY A 193 -3.15 6.06 -16.28
C GLY A 193 -2.30 5.57 -17.44
N SER A 194 -1.96 6.42 -18.41
CA SER A 194 -1.15 6.05 -19.58
C SER A 194 0.08 6.94 -19.81
N SER A 195 0.46 7.77 -18.84
CA SER A 195 1.57 8.69 -19.01
C SER A 195 2.91 8.05 -18.67
N TYR A 196 3.96 8.45 -19.41
CA TYR A 196 5.36 8.12 -19.12
C TYR A 196 6.16 9.31 -18.60
N HIS A 197 5.54 10.48 -18.45
CA HIS A 197 6.27 11.70 -18.14
C HIS A 197 5.49 12.71 -17.30
N ARG A 198 4.23 12.44 -16.92
CA ARG A 198 3.41 13.40 -16.18
C ARG A 198 3.14 12.97 -14.77
N ILE A 199 3.26 13.94 -13.86
CA ILE A 199 2.99 13.78 -12.43
C ILE A 199 2.15 14.98 -11.97
N TYR A 200 1.13 14.73 -11.17
CA TYR A 200 0.36 15.76 -10.48
C TYR A 200 0.65 15.66 -8.98
N MET A 201 1.03 16.80 -8.37
CA MET A 201 1.50 16.85 -6.98
C MET A 201 0.66 17.84 -6.18
N SER A 202 0.33 17.46 -4.94
CA SER A 202 -0.36 18.37 -4.03
C SER A 202 0.54 19.55 -3.63
N LYS A 203 -0.02 20.76 -3.68
CA LYS A 203 0.63 21.99 -3.23
C LYS A 203 0.86 22.08 -1.73
N SER A 204 0.28 21.16 -0.94
CA SER A 204 0.21 21.23 0.52
C SER A 204 1.16 20.27 1.23
N LEU A 205 2.06 19.59 0.50
CA LEU A 205 3.01 18.63 1.07
C LEU A 205 4.02 19.33 2.00
N ASN A 206 4.35 18.67 3.12
CA ASN A 206 5.55 19.02 3.87
C ASN A 206 6.79 18.38 3.22
N ASP A 207 8.00 18.64 3.73
CA ASP A 207 9.24 18.18 3.12
C ASP A 207 9.32 16.64 3.01
N SER A 208 9.01 15.92 4.09
CA SER A 208 9.03 14.45 4.07
C SER A 208 7.98 13.88 3.12
N GLN A 209 6.76 14.44 3.12
CA GLN A 209 5.72 14.04 2.18
C GLN A 209 6.13 14.32 0.73
N ASN A 210 6.80 15.46 0.47
CA ASN A 210 7.29 15.80 -0.85
C ASN A 210 8.31 14.76 -1.35
N LYS A 211 9.28 14.37 -0.52
CA LYS A 211 10.27 13.32 -0.83
C LYS A 211 9.60 11.99 -1.14
N LEU A 212 8.74 11.51 -0.27
CA LEU A 212 8.06 10.22 -0.42
C LEU A 212 7.16 10.22 -1.66
N THR A 213 6.29 11.24 -1.81
CA THR A 213 5.34 11.28 -2.92
C THR A 213 6.04 11.43 -4.28
N THR A 214 7.12 12.21 -4.38
CA THR A 214 7.87 12.32 -5.66
C THR A 214 8.46 10.98 -6.09
N SER A 215 8.99 10.20 -5.15
CA SER A 215 9.51 8.86 -5.44
C SER A 215 8.38 7.90 -5.83
N HIS A 216 7.26 7.94 -5.11
CA HIS A 216 6.08 7.12 -5.38
C HIS A 216 5.53 7.34 -6.79
N GLU A 217 5.25 8.59 -7.13
CA GLU A 217 4.65 8.94 -8.43
C GLU A 217 5.64 8.71 -9.59
N LEU A 218 6.92 8.99 -9.39
CA LEU A 218 7.93 8.65 -10.39
C LEU A 218 8.01 7.13 -10.63
N HIS A 219 7.86 6.33 -9.57
CA HIS A 219 7.86 4.87 -9.71
C HIS A 219 6.67 4.37 -10.54
N HIS A 220 5.50 5.01 -10.47
CA HIS A 220 4.39 4.68 -11.37
C HIS A 220 4.74 4.91 -12.84
N LEU A 221 5.49 5.97 -13.18
CA LEU A 221 5.99 6.17 -14.54
C LEU A 221 6.97 5.07 -14.96
N VAL A 222 7.83 4.62 -14.03
CA VAL A 222 8.72 3.46 -14.28
C VAL A 222 7.90 2.20 -14.55
N GLN A 223 6.86 1.94 -13.76
CA GLN A 223 5.97 0.79 -13.96
C GLN A 223 5.27 0.83 -15.34
N HIS A 224 4.83 2.00 -15.77
CA HIS A 224 4.26 2.19 -17.11
C HIS A 224 5.26 1.86 -18.22
N ALA A 225 6.56 2.15 -18.01
CA ALA A 225 7.59 1.77 -18.98
C ALA A 225 7.69 0.25 -19.17
N TYR A 226 7.53 -0.54 -18.10
CA TYR A 226 7.51 -2.00 -18.20
C TYR A 226 6.24 -2.54 -18.87
N THR A 227 5.08 -1.93 -18.63
CA THR A 227 3.79 -2.45 -19.14
C THR A 227 3.43 -1.97 -20.53
N GLY A 228 4.05 -0.93 -21.05
CA GLY A 228 3.65 -0.34 -22.32
C GLY A 228 4.76 -0.04 -23.32
N CYS A 229 6.01 0.12 -22.86
CA CYS A 229 7.13 0.52 -23.72
C CYS A 229 8.01 -0.65 -24.12
N ASP A 230 8.27 -1.57 -23.20
CA ASP A 230 9.20 -2.69 -23.41
C ASP A 230 8.48 -4.03 -23.68
N GLY A 231 7.23 -3.97 -24.13
CA GLY A 231 6.52 -5.14 -24.66
C GLY A 231 5.61 -5.87 -23.68
N ASP A 232 4.85 -5.18 -22.85
CA ASP A 232 3.89 -5.76 -21.88
C ASP A 232 4.54 -6.77 -20.93
N THR A 233 5.63 -6.41 -20.31
CA THR A 233 6.24 -7.17 -19.24
C THR A 233 5.75 -6.66 -17.88
N GLY A 234 5.79 -7.51 -16.88
CA GLY A 234 5.57 -7.11 -15.50
C GLY A 234 4.17 -7.31 -14.95
N PRO A 235 4.04 -7.14 -13.63
CA PRO A 235 2.81 -7.30 -12.89
C PRO A 235 1.75 -6.25 -13.28
N SER A 236 0.53 -6.69 -13.56
CA SER A 236 -0.58 -5.81 -13.96
C SER A 236 -1.57 -5.50 -12.82
N GLY A 237 -1.39 -6.09 -11.63
CA GLY A 237 -2.31 -5.90 -10.50
C GLY A 237 -2.20 -4.53 -9.86
N ALA A 238 -3.34 -3.82 -9.74
CA ALA A 238 -3.40 -2.49 -9.14
C ALA A 238 -2.79 -2.45 -7.72
N TRP A 239 -3.06 -3.48 -6.89
CA TRP A 239 -2.47 -3.59 -5.55
C TRP A 239 -0.94 -3.61 -5.57
N TYR A 240 -0.33 -4.30 -6.55
CA TYR A 240 1.12 -4.43 -6.62
C TYR A 240 1.80 -3.18 -7.16
N ARG A 241 1.10 -2.40 -7.98
CA ARG A 241 1.57 -1.07 -8.38
C ARG A 241 1.75 -0.19 -7.16
N GLU A 242 0.74 -0.08 -6.30
CA GLU A 242 0.81 0.70 -5.06
C GLU A 242 1.80 0.11 -4.06
N CYS A 243 1.77 -1.21 -3.84
CA CYS A 243 2.68 -1.93 -2.96
C CYS A 243 4.15 -1.70 -3.35
N SER A 244 4.48 -1.74 -4.65
CA SER A 244 5.87 -1.55 -5.10
C SER A 244 6.26 -0.06 -5.18
N SER A 245 5.33 0.87 -5.39
CA SER A 245 5.63 2.30 -5.30
C SER A 245 5.86 2.74 -3.85
N GLN A 246 5.11 2.17 -2.90
CA GLN A 246 5.36 2.40 -1.47
C GLN A 246 6.71 1.82 -1.02
N TRP A 247 7.12 0.65 -1.54
CA TRP A 247 8.45 0.09 -1.34
C TRP A 247 9.53 0.97 -1.97
N ALA A 248 9.27 1.58 -3.11
CA ALA A 248 10.23 2.44 -3.79
C ALA A 248 10.49 3.75 -3.01
N GLU A 249 9.53 4.25 -2.24
CA GLU A 249 9.75 5.35 -1.30
C GLU A 249 10.86 5.01 -0.30
N GLU A 250 10.82 3.79 0.25
CA GLU A 250 11.80 3.31 1.23
C GLU A 250 13.18 3.16 0.62
N ILE A 251 13.29 2.64 -0.59
CA ILE A 251 14.58 2.48 -1.28
C ILE A 251 15.23 3.83 -1.61
N VAL A 252 14.44 4.88 -1.84
CA VAL A 252 14.97 6.22 -2.15
C VAL A 252 15.24 7.02 -0.87
N TRP A 253 14.41 6.86 0.16
CA TRP A 253 14.43 7.66 1.39
C TRP A 253 14.30 6.77 2.63
N ASP A 254 15.21 5.82 2.79
CA ASP A 254 15.30 4.84 3.88
C ASP A 254 15.04 5.44 5.28
N GLU A 255 15.53 6.64 5.54
CA GLU A 255 15.38 7.29 6.84
C GLU A 255 13.96 7.78 7.17
N LEU A 256 13.01 7.74 6.23
CA LEU A 256 11.68 8.32 6.43
C LEU A 256 10.60 7.31 6.83
N ASN A 257 10.77 6.03 6.51
CA ASN A 257 9.87 4.93 6.91
C ASN A 257 8.38 5.24 6.66
N GLY A 258 8.05 5.83 5.49
CA GLY A 258 6.69 6.31 5.18
C GLY A 258 5.62 5.21 5.24
N TYR A 259 6.00 3.97 4.96
CA TYR A 259 5.13 2.79 4.99
C TYR A 259 4.53 2.48 6.38
N GLU A 260 5.19 2.86 7.47
CA GLU A 260 4.68 2.66 8.84
C GLU A 260 3.33 3.37 9.07
N GLY A 261 3.03 4.41 8.29
CA GLY A 261 1.74 5.09 8.34
C GLY A 261 0.56 4.25 7.82
N TYR A 262 0.82 3.18 7.06
CA TYR A 262 -0.22 2.41 6.36
C TYR A 262 -0.24 0.92 6.72
N ASP A 263 0.80 0.40 7.35
CA ASP A 263 0.97 -1.02 7.71
C ASP A 263 -0.21 -1.57 8.51
N GLN A 264 -0.78 -0.74 9.41
CA GLN A 264 -1.90 -1.13 10.24
C GLN A 264 -3.13 -1.56 9.44
N ALA A 265 -3.40 -0.93 8.29
CA ALA A 265 -4.53 -1.30 7.44
C ALA A 265 -4.40 -2.74 6.92
N PHE A 266 -3.19 -3.15 6.57
CA PHE A 266 -2.88 -4.52 6.14
C PHE A 266 -2.81 -5.50 7.32
N GLN A 267 -2.18 -5.11 8.43
CA GLN A 267 -1.95 -5.96 9.59
C GLN A 267 -3.23 -6.26 10.40
N ASN A 268 -4.23 -5.38 10.36
CA ASN A 268 -5.51 -5.58 11.05
C ASN A 268 -6.46 -6.55 10.33
N GLU A 269 -6.27 -6.77 9.03
CA GLU A 269 -7.16 -7.59 8.21
C GLU A 269 -6.40 -8.74 7.51
N PRO A 270 -5.64 -9.59 8.26
CA PRO A 270 -4.80 -10.62 7.68
C PRO A 270 -5.58 -11.69 6.92
N TYR A 271 -6.88 -11.81 7.16
CA TYR A 271 -7.79 -12.72 6.46
C TYR A 271 -8.11 -12.28 5.04
N ARG A 272 -7.89 -11.02 4.68
CA ARG A 272 -8.03 -10.55 3.30
C ARG A 272 -6.91 -11.09 2.42
N SER A 273 -7.21 -11.24 1.15
CA SER A 273 -6.22 -11.61 0.15
C SER A 273 -5.03 -10.64 0.11
N LEU A 274 -3.82 -11.15 -0.10
CA LEU A 274 -2.63 -10.29 -0.30
C LEU A 274 -2.85 -9.28 -1.42
N ASP A 275 -3.52 -9.69 -2.50
CA ASP A 275 -3.80 -8.87 -3.68
C ASP A 275 -5.08 -8.03 -3.58
N TYR A 276 -5.66 -7.90 -2.38
CA TYR A 276 -6.82 -7.05 -2.19
C TYR A 276 -6.47 -5.59 -2.50
N PHE A 277 -7.29 -5.00 -3.35
CA PHE A 277 -7.19 -3.61 -3.75
C PHE A 277 -8.53 -2.90 -3.58
N GLU A 278 -8.50 -1.69 -3.03
CA GLU A 278 -9.65 -0.81 -2.92
C GLU A 278 -9.21 0.60 -3.31
N SER A 279 -9.74 1.12 -4.43
CA SER A 279 -9.45 2.48 -4.87
C SER A 279 -9.78 3.50 -3.76
N GLY A 280 -8.80 4.32 -3.38
CA GLY A 280 -8.92 5.21 -2.22
C GLY A 280 -8.84 4.50 -0.86
N GLY A 281 -8.48 3.21 -0.80
CA GLY A 281 -8.20 2.46 0.43
C GLY A 281 -6.73 2.54 0.85
N LEU A 282 -6.40 1.93 1.99
CA LEU A 282 -5.04 1.94 2.56
C LEU A 282 -4.36 0.57 2.58
N TYR A 283 -5.12 -0.51 2.34
CA TYR A 283 -4.63 -1.88 2.47
C TYR A 283 -3.44 -2.18 1.54
N GLN A 284 -3.53 -1.75 0.30
CA GLN A 284 -2.49 -1.94 -0.72
C GLN A 284 -1.17 -1.24 -0.39
N TYR A 285 -1.21 -0.09 0.28
CA TYR A 285 0.01 0.60 0.75
C TYR A 285 0.64 -0.14 1.92
N GLY A 286 -0.17 -0.59 2.89
CA GLY A 286 0.33 -1.40 4.00
C GLY A 286 0.87 -2.78 3.58
N SER A 287 0.45 -3.30 2.42
CA SER A 287 0.98 -4.55 1.88
C SER A 287 2.45 -4.44 1.41
N THR A 288 3.04 -3.25 1.42
CA THR A 288 4.46 -3.02 1.06
C THR A 288 5.43 -3.87 1.88
N ILE A 289 5.05 -4.26 3.12
CA ILE A 289 5.86 -5.18 3.93
C ILE A 289 6.09 -6.54 3.25
N TRP A 290 5.27 -6.90 2.24
CA TRP A 290 5.54 -8.04 1.36
C TRP A 290 6.76 -7.79 0.45
N ASN A 291 6.87 -6.61 -0.14
CA ASN A 291 8.03 -6.25 -0.96
C ASN A 291 9.29 -6.02 -0.12
N LEU A 292 9.17 -5.51 1.11
CA LEU A 292 10.28 -5.46 2.06
C LEU A 292 10.77 -6.89 2.39
N TYR A 293 9.85 -7.83 2.64
CA TYR A 293 10.20 -9.24 2.81
C TYR A 293 10.94 -9.83 1.60
N ILE A 294 10.48 -9.50 0.37
CA ILE A 294 11.15 -9.96 -0.86
C ILE A 294 12.55 -9.34 -0.97
N HIS A 295 12.67 -8.04 -0.73
CA HIS A 295 13.94 -7.32 -0.76
C HIS A 295 14.95 -7.94 0.21
N GLU A 296 14.56 -8.13 1.46
CA GLU A 296 15.40 -8.68 2.52
C GLU A 296 15.89 -10.10 2.21
N ASN A 297 15.03 -10.97 1.68
CA ASN A 297 15.37 -12.37 1.46
C ASN A 297 16.02 -12.67 0.11
N PHE A 298 15.81 -11.80 -0.90
CA PHE A 298 16.25 -12.05 -2.27
C PHE A 298 17.12 -10.92 -2.84
N GLY A 299 17.34 -9.85 -2.08
CA GLY A 299 18.24 -8.74 -2.41
C GLY A 299 17.61 -7.61 -3.22
N ASP A 300 18.37 -6.51 -3.37
CA ASP A 300 17.94 -5.20 -3.89
C ASP A 300 17.27 -5.24 -5.27
N SER A 301 17.68 -6.15 -6.13
CA SER A 301 17.11 -6.29 -7.47
C SER A 301 15.85 -7.16 -7.55
N ALA A 302 15.41 -7.75 -6.44
CA ALA A 302 14.35 -8.75 -6.45
C ALA A 302 13.02 -8.20 -6.97
N VAL A 303 12.56 -7.06 -6.44
CA VAL A 303 11.32 -6.42 -6.85
C VAL A 303 11.38 -5.98 -8.32
N LYS A 304 12.52 -5.41 -8.76
CA LYS A 304 12.75 -5.06 -10.16
C LYS A 304 12.67 -6.29 -11.07
N ASN A 305 13.32 -7.39 -10.70
CA ASN A 305 13.32 -8.62 -11.50
C ASN A 305 11.92 -9.23 -11.63
N ILE A 306 11.03 -9.02 -10.66
CA ILE A 306 9.62 -9.38 -10.78
C ILE A 306 8.95 -8.53 -11.86
N TRP A 307 9.23 -7.21 -11.91
CA TRP A 307 8.71 -6.31 -12.94
C TRP A 307 9.24 -6.64 -14.35
N GLU A 308 10.44 -7.19 -14.47
CA GLU A 308 11.04 -7.64 -15.74
C GLU A 308 10.51 -9.00 -16.23
N THR A 309 9.68 -9.67 -15.45
CA THR A 309 9.18 -11.01 -15.81
C THR A 309 8.11 -10.91 -16.91
N PRO A 310 8.32 -11.52 -18.10
CA PRO A 310 7.38 -11.42 -19.21
C PRO A 310 6.19 -12.38 -19.06
N ILE A 311 5.49 -12.29 -17.94
CA ILE A 311 4.36 -13.16 -17.58
C ILE A 311 3.19 -12.27 -17.16
N SER A 312 2.05 -12.44 -17.83
CA SER A 312 0.83 -11.75 -17.44
C SER A 312 0.29 -12.27 -16.10
N GLY A 313 -0.10 -11.36 -15.23
CA GLY A 313 -0.66 -11.66 -13.90
C GLY A 313 0.39 -11.59 -12.80
N THR A 314 0.10 -10.77 -11.80
CA THR A 314 1.02 -10.40 -10.72
C THR A 314 1.54 -11.60 -9.94
N ILE A 315 0.65 -12.45 -9.43
CA ILE A 315 1.05 -13.62 -8.63
C ILE A 315 1.85 -14.62 -9.48
N SER A 316 1.54 -14.73 -10.77
CA SER A 316 2.28 -15.59 -11.69
C SER A 316 3.71 -15.07 -11.93
N ALA A 317 3.89 -13.75 -12.07
CA ALA A 317 5.20 -13.12 -12.21
C ALA A 317 6.05 -13.32 -10.95
N ILE A 318 5.47 -13.07 -9.77
CA ILE A 318 6.11 -13.29 -8.47
C ILE A 318 6.50 -14.77 -8.29
N ASN A 319 5.58 -15.70 -8.58
CA ASN A 319 5.89 -17.13 -8.48
C ASN A 319 6.97 -17.57 -9.47
N ASN A 320 6.99 -17.01 -10.68
CA ASN A 320 8.06 -17.29 -11.64
C ASN A 320 9.42 -16.83 -11.11
N TYR A 321 9.47 -15.62 -10.55
CA TYR A 321 10.69 -15.13 -9.91
C TYR A 321 11.18 -16.06 -8.81
N PHE A 322 10.31 -16.45 -7.87
CA PHE A 322 10.69 -17.39 -6.81
C PHE A 322 11.13 -18.76 -7.33
N THR A 323 10.44 -19.29 -8.36
CA THR A 323 10.80 -20.57 -8.95
C THR A 323 12.21 -20.53 -9.56
N ASN A 324 12.56 -19.45 -10.23
CA ASN A 324 13.89 -19.25 -10.79
C ASN A 324 14.98 -19.06 -9.69
N ASN A 325 14.58 -18.72 -8.47
CA ASN A 325 15.45 -18.59 -7.30
C ASN A 325 15.34 -19.76 -6.32
N GLY A 326 14.79 -20.91 -6.74
CA GLY A 326 14.78 -22.16 -5.98
C GLY A 326 13.68 -22.25 -4.91
N SER A 327 12.63 -21.42 -4.99
CA SER A 327 11.47 -21.44 -4.10
C SER A 327 10.16 -21.39 -4.91
N ASN A 328 9.04 -21.06 -4.27
CA ASN A 328 7.75 -20.82 -4.92
C ASN A 328 6.90 -19.87 -4.07
N PHE A 329 5.86 -19.29 -4.69
CA PHE A 329 5.00 -18.33 -4.02
C PHE A 329 4.38 -18.85 -2.73
N VAL A 330 3.89 -20.09 -2.71
CA VAL A 330 3.19 -20.66 -1.54
C VAL A 330 4.13 -20.77 -0.34
N ASP A 331 5.36 -21.24 -0.55
CA ASP A 331 6.34 -21.39 0.51
C ASP A 331 6.81 -20.02 1.03
N GLU A 332 7.07 -19.06 0.13
CA GLU A 332 7.50 -17.71 0.52
C GLU A 332 6.36 -16.94 1.20
N PHE A 333 5.12 -17.05 0.72
CA PHE A 333 3.97 -16.44 1.40
C PHE A 333 3.73 -17.05 2.79
N THR A 334 3.99 -18.34 2.94
CA THR A 334 3.91 -19.03 4.26
C THR A 334 4.98 -18.50 5.22
N LYS A 335 6.22 -18.30 4.75
CA LYS A 335 7.30 -17.68 5.54
C LYS A 335 6.96 -16.22 5.89
N PHE A 336 6.55 -15.44 4.92
CA PHE A 336 6.11 -14.06 5.12
C PHE A 336 4.99 -13.97 6.17
N SER A 337 4.02 -14.88 6.11
CA SER A 337 2.93 -14.93 7.09
C SER A 337 3.44 -15.17 8.51
N ALA A 338 4.50 -15.93 8.69
CA ALA A 338 5.16 -16.07 9.99
C ALA A 338 5.95 -14.78 10.36
N TRP A 339 6.65 -14.18 9.41
CA TRP A 339 7.41 -12.94 9.61
C TRP A 339 6.52 -11.79 10.10
N ARG A 340 5.41 -11.51 9.41
CA ARG A 340 4.49 -10.45 9.80
C ARG A 340 3.86 -10.64 11.19
N HIS A 341 3.96 -11.83 11.81
CA HIS A 341 3.57 -12.02 13.21
C HIS A 341 4.57 -11.38 14.18
N PHE A 342 5.85 -11.37 13.85
CA PHE A 342 6.93 -10.89 14.72
C PHE A 342 7.21 -9.39 14.56
N THR A 343 6.18 -8.59 14.36
CA THR A 343 6.26 -7.14 14.28
C THR A 343 5.70 -6.47 15.55
N GLY A 344 5.98 -5.19 15.73
CA GLY A 344 5.56 -4.40 16.86
C GLY A 344 6.04 -4.98 18.20
N SER A 345 5.15 -5.07 19.17
CA SER A 345 5.46 -5.63 20.50
C SER A 345 5.88 -7.11 20.50
N ARG A 346 5.79 -7.80 19.34
CA ARG A 346 6.21 -9.19 19.16
C ARG A 346 7.55 -9.29 18.46
N SER A 347 8.13 -8.19 18.01
CA SER A 347 9.47 -8.14 17.46
C SER A 347 10.50 -8.52 18.54
N HIS A 348 11.48 -9.33 18.20
CA HIS A 348 12.58 -9.70 19.10
C HIS A 348 13.94 -9.68 18.40
N GLY A 349 14.04 -9.05 17.24
CA GLY A 349 15.30 -8.76 16.57
C GLY A 349 16.04 -9.94 15.95
N THR A 350 15.40 -11.14 15.88
CA THR A 350 16.07 -12.36 15.41
C THR A 350 15.64 -12.74 13.98
N TYR A 351 14.57 -12.13 13.45
CA TYR A 351 13.95 -12.55 12.19
C TYR A 351 13.99 -11.51 11.11
N TYR A 352 14.33 -10.29 11.48
CA TYR A 352 14.34 -9.16 10.60
C TYR A 352 15.70 -8.50 10.73
N GLU A 353 16.48 -8.60 9.70
CA GLU A 353 17.73 -7.90 9.51
C GLU A 353 17.53 -6.89 8.37
N GLY A 354 18.40 -5.93 8.21
CA GLY A 354 18.29 -4.91 7.18
C GLY A 354 17.06 -4.01 7.36
N GLU A 355 16.21 -3.90 6.35
CA GLU A 355 15.05 -3.01 6.33
C GLU A 355 14.02 -3.32 7.42
N PHE A 356 13.97 -4.56 7.89
CA PHE A 356 13.15 -4.94 9.04
C PHE A 356 13.80 -4.65 10.40
N GLU A 357 14.88 -3.93 10.46
CA GLU A 357 15.38 -3.38 11.74
C GLU A 357 14.29 -2.58 12.43
N GLU A 358 13.40 -1.94 11.67
CA GLU A 358 12.23 -1.22 12.12
C GLU A 358 11.02 -2.10 12.44
N ALA A 359 11.15 -3.43 12.45
CA ALA A 359 10.05 -4.36 12.73
C ALA A 359 9.29 -4.05 14.03
N SER A 360 9.95 -3.40 15.01
CA SER A 360 9.31 -2.94 16.24
C SER A 360 8.29 -1.82 16.03
N ASN A 361 8.39 -1.07 14.95
CA ASN A 361 7.53 0.05 14.60
C ASN A 361 6.33 -0.41 13.74
N ILE A 362 6.51 -1.49 12.95
CA ILE A 362 5.42 -2.08 12.17
C ILE A 362 4.33 -2.60 13.11
N SER A 363 3.09 -2.24 12.86
CA SER A 363 1.93 -2.69 13.65
C SER A 363 1.88 -4.22 13.76
N PRO A 364 1.59 -4.78 14.94
CA PRO A 364 1.49 -6.23 15.08
C PRO A 364 0.25 -6.77 14.38
N VAL A 365 0.40 -7.82 13.58
CA VAL A 365 -0.73 -8.45 12.88
C VAL A 365 -1.85 -8.89 13.84
N ALA A 366 -3.09 -8.69 13.43
CA ALA A 366 -4.25 -9.04 14.24
C ALA A 366 -4.33 -10.56 14.49
N ILE A 367 -4.52 -10.94 15.75
CA ILE A 367 -4.78 -12.32 16.16
C ILE A 367 -6.28 -12.60 16.04
N THR A 368 -6.66 -13.52 15.15
CA THR A 368 -8.06 -13.86 14.90
C THR A 368 -8.70 -14.51 16.12
N ARG A 369 -7.93 -15.32 16.86
CA ARG A 369 -8.39 -15.98 18.10
C ARG A 369 -7.26 -16.20 19.08
N THR A 370 -7.51 -15.90 20.36
CA THR A 370 -6.68 -16.35 21.47
C THR A 370 -7.41 -17.40 22.27
N ALA A 371 -6.76 -18.53 22.54
CA ALA A 371 -7.27 -19.64 23.32
C ALA A 371 -6.35 -19.95 24.50
N THR A 372 -6.90 -20.40 25.63
CA THR A 372 -6.12 -20.81 26.81
C THR A 372 -6.70 -22.09 27.39
N GLY A 373 -5.86 -23.11 27.60
CA GLY A 373 -6.24 -24.39 28.18
C GLY A 373 -6.67 -25.45 27.17
N ALA A 374 -7.26 -26.54 27.68
CA ALA A 374 -7.60 -27.71 26.89
C ALA A 374 -8.89 -27.51 26.09
N LEU A 375 -8.92 -28.07 24.91
CA LEU A 375 -10.02 -28.18 23.95
C LEU A 375 -10.64 -26.85 23.51
N VAL A 376 -10.19 -26.34 22.39
CA VAL A 376 -10.74 -25.16 21.75
C VAL A 376 -11.18 -25.55 20.34
N ASN A 377 -12.50 -25.61 20.15
CA ASN A 377 -13.05 -25.62 18.81
C ASN A 377 -13.16 -24.16 18.33
N TYR A 378 -12.60 -23.88 17.17
CA TYR A 378 -12.65 -22.54 16.59
C TYR A 378 -13.01 -22.64 15.11
N THR A 379 -14.07 -21.93 14.74
CA THR A 379 -14.41 -21.61 13.35
C THR A 379 -14.36 -20.10 13.23
N PRO A 380 -13.62 -19.53 12.26
CA PRO A 380 -13.64 -18.09 12.03
C PRO A 380 -15.06 -17.58 11.77
N PRO A 381 -15.44 -16.40 12.27
CA PRO A 381 -16.71 -15.79 11.89
C PRO A 381 -16.72 -15.49 10.38
N SER A 382 -17.92 -15.47 9.79
CA SER A 382 -18.08 -15.36 8.33
C SER A 382 -17.41 -14.12 7.71
N ASN A 383 -17.27 -13.04 8.46
CA ASN A 383 -16.58 -11.82 8.02
C ASN A 383 -15.06 -11.84 8.27
N LYS A 384 -14.51 -12.97 8.73
CA LYS A 384 -13.06 -13.19 8.95
C LYS A 384 -12.62 -14.57 8.41
N LEU A 385 -13.41 -15.14 7.52
CA LEU A 385 -12.93 -16.29 6.75
C LEU A 385 -11.77 -15.82 5.87
N PRO A 386 -10.69 -16.58 5.76
CA PRO A 386 -9.58 -16.18 4.90
C PRO A 386 -10.02 -16.25 3.44
N ASP A 387 -9.72 -15.19 2.71
CA ASP A 387 -9.78 -15.17 1.25
C ASP A 387 -8.63 -16.03 0.68
N ASP A 388 -8.58 -16.23 -0.63
CA ASP A 388 -7.38 -16.76 -1.29
C ASP A 388 -6.18 -15.89 -0.91
N MET A 389 -5.08 -16.50 -0.47
CA MET A 389 -3.92 -15.76 0.09
C MET A 389 -4.23 -14.93 1.36
N GLY A 390 -5.34 -15.19 2.02
CA GLY A 390 -5.63 -14.67 3.34
C GLY A 390 -5.08 -15.57 4.45
N VAL A 391 -4.84 -15.01 5.63
CA VAL A 391 -4.24 -15.71 6.77
C VAL A 391 -5.05 -15.51 8.04
N ASN A 392 -5.29 -16.58 8.79
CA ASN A 392 -5.82 -16.49 10.15
C ASN A 392 -4.76 -16.87 11.18
N TYR A 393 -4.59 -16.02 12.18
CA TYR A 393 -3.66 -16.26 13.30
C TYR A 393 -4.42 -16.73 14.53
N VAL A 394 -4.13 -17.94 14.99
CA VAL A 394 -4.72 -18.52 16.21
C VAL A 394 -3.63 -18.66 17.26
N LYS A 395 -3.73 -17.88 18.35
CA LYS A 395 -2.81 -17.96 19.48
C LYS A 395 -3.33 -18.95 20.50
N ILE A 396 -2.50 -19.94 20.85
CA ILE A 396 -2.81 -20.93 21.88
C ILE A 396 -1.89 -20.70 23.08
N ASN A 397 -2.45 -20.35 24.21
CA ASN A 397 -1.71 -20.20 25.45
C ASN A 397 -1.77 -21.50 26.25
N ARG A 398 -0.63 -21.92 26.81
CA ARG A 398 -0.58 -23.04 27.74
C ARG A 398 -1.46 -22.74 28.96
N GLY A 399 -2.35 -23.67 29.31
CA GLY A 399 -3.15 -23.59 30.51
C GLY A 399 -2.34 -23.95 31.79
N SER A 400 -2.95 -23.76 32.96
CA SER A 400 -2.33 -24.02 34.27
C SER A 400 -2.25 -25.51 34.64
N GLY A 401 -2.17 -26.41 33.67
CA GLY A 401 -2.05 -27.85 33.86
C GLY A 401 -0.78 -28.43 33.26
N SER A 402 -0.31 -29.55 33.76
CA SER A 402 0.87 -30.27 33.29
C SER A 402 0.60 -31.11 32.03
N GLN A 403 -0.05 -30.54 31.03
CA GLN A 403 -0.19 -31.20 29.73
C GLN A 403 1.05 -30.86 28.91
N ASP A 404 1.83 -31.87 28.56
CA ASP A 404 3.09 -31.70 27.81
C ASP A 404 2.88 -31.77 26.30
N ASN A 405 1.66 -32.08 25.84
CA ASN A 405 1.34 -32.22 24.42
C ASN A 405 0.16 -31.30 24.04
N LEU A 406 0.29 -30.65 22.87
CA LEU A 406 -0.78 -29.91 22.20
C LEU A 406 -1.28 -30.77 21.01
N LEU A 407 -2.53 -31.15 21.03
CA LEU A 407 -3.20 -31.79 19.90
C LEU A 407 -3.84 -30.72 19.04
N ILE A 408 -3.45 -30.64 17.77
CA ILE A 408 -4.07 -29.76 16.78
C ILE A 408 -4.79 -30.63 15.76
N GLN A 409 -6.08 -30.36 15.56
CA GLN A 409 -6.86 -30.93 14.48
C GLN A 409 -7.41 -29.78 13.66
N PHE A 410 -7.17 -29.82 12.35
CA PHE A 410 -7.64 -28.86 11.38
C PHE A 410 -8.61 -29.55 10.42
N ASP A 411 -9.70 -28.86 10.11
CA ASP A 411 -10.75 -29.27 9.18
C ASP A 411 -11.07 -28.04 8.33
N GLY A 412 -10.59 -28.02 7.08
CA GLY A 412 -10.74 -26.92 6.12
C GLY A 412 -11.74 -27.26 5.02
N ASP A 413 -12.04 -26.28 4.18
CA ASP A 413 -12.83 -26.52 2.96
C ASP A 413 -11.95 -27.16 1.90
N ALA A 414 -12.33 -28.35 1.41
CA ALA A 414 -11.59 -29.14 0.43
C ALA A 414 -11.49 -28.49 -0.96
N SER A 415 -12.20 -27.40 -1.22
CA SER A 415 -12.06 -26.61 -2.46
C SER A 415 -10.81 -25.71 -2.49
N PHE A 416 -10.11 -25.56 -1.36
CA PHE A 416 -8.93 -24.73 -1.20
C PHE A 416 -7.68 -25.54 -0.86
N ASN A 417 -6.51 -25.03 -1.24
CA ASN A 417 -5.22 -25.57 -0.83
C ASN A 417 -4.77 -24.86 0.47
N TRP A 418 -4.81 -25.57 1.58
CA TRP A 418 -4.45 -25.04 2.89
C TRP A 418 -2.98 -25.27 3.21
N LYS A 419 -2.37 -24.27 3.85
CA LYS A 419 -1.10 -24.40 4.55
C LYS A 419 -1.30 -24.12 6.03
N LEU A 420 -0.77 -24.97 6.88
CA LEU A 420 -0.88 -24.85 8.32
C LEU A 420 0.52 -24.83 8.93
N LYS A 421 0.93 -23.72 9.51
CA LYS A 421 2.24 -23.59 10.15
C LYS A 421 2.08 -23.26 11.63
N VAL A 422 2.81 -23.97 12.47
CA VAL A 422 2.87 -23.71 13.92
C VAL A 422 4.27 -23.21 14.25
N PHE A 423 4.34 -22.15 15.02
CA PHE A 423 5.59 -21.61 15.55
C PHE A 423 5.38 -21.13 16.99
N THR A 424 6.45 -21.17 17.78
CA THR A 424 6.37 -20.67 19.14
C THR A 424 6.52 -19.15 19.15
N HIS A 425 5.81 -18.49 20.05
CA HIS A 425 5.86 -17.02 20.18
C HIS A 425 7.27 -16.48 20.53
N GLN A 426 8.15 -17.34 21.00
CA GLN A 426 9.53 -17.01 21.37
C GLN A 426 10.59 -17.79 20.56
N GLY A 427 10.15 -18.62 19.63
CA GLY A 427 11.02 -19.45 18.80
C GLY A 427 11.50 -18.77 17.54
N SER A 428 12.43 -19.39 16.82
CA SER A 428 12.85 -18.96 15.50
C SER A 428 11.85 -19.39 14.41
N LEU A 429 11.88 -18.75 13.24
CA LEU A 429 11.10 -19.20 12.07
C LEU A 429 11.46 -20.63 11.68
N ASP A 430 12.73 -21.01 11.91
CA ASP A 430 13.24 -22.35 11.68
C ASP A 430 12.70 -23.36 12.69
N ASP A 431 12.21 -22.89 13.86
CA ASP A 431 11.51 -23.72 14.85
C ASP A 431 10.03 -23.96 14.48
N GLY A 432 9.55 -23.33 13.39
CA GLY A 432 8.21 -23.51 12.86
C GLY A 432 8.06 -24.89 12.23
N PHE A 433 6.90 -25.50 12.48
CA PHE A 433 6.58 -26.83 12.04
C PHE A 433 5.32 -26.78 11.16
N GLU A 434 5.40 -27.35 9.98
CA GLU A 434 4.26 -27.44 9.06
C GLU A 434 3.41 -28.67 9.37
N ILE A 435 2.12 -28.48 9.54
CA ILE A 435 1.16 -29.59 9.66
C ILE A 435 0.71 -29.94 8.25
N PRO A 436 0.97 -31.19 7.78
CA PRO A 436 0.46 -31.62 6.50
C PRO A 436 -1.07 -31.59 6.48
N VAL A 437 -1.63 -31.02 5.41
CA VAL A 437 -3.06 -31.02 5.14
C VAL A 437 -3.32 -31.94 3.96
N ASP A 438 -4.27 -32.86 4.10
CA ASP A 438 -4.59 -33.86 3.07
C ASP A 438 -5.55 -33.31 1.99
N ILE A 439 -5.93 -34.17 1.04
CA ILE A 439 -6.81 -33.79 -0.08
C ILE A 439 -8.27 -33.49 0.35
N ASN A 440 -8.65 -33.82 1.59
CA ASN A 440 -9.94 -33.47 2.17
C ASN A 440 -9.85 -32.19 3.00
N ALA A 441 -8.71 -31.51 2.96
CA ALA A 441 -8.38 -30.34 3.78
C ALA A 441 -8.32 -30.62 5.30
N ASP A 442 -7.98 -31.86 5.68
CA ASP A 442 -7.79 -32.29 7.07
C ASP A 442 -6.31 -32.28 7.45
N GLY A 443 -6.00 -31.72 8.61
CA GLY A 443 -4.66 -31.68 9.18
C GLY A 443 -4.64 -32.15 10.64
N PHE A 444 -3.58 -32.89 11.00
CA PHE A 444 -3.43 -33.41 12.36
C PHE A 444 -2.00 -33.36 12.83
N ALA A 445 -1.79 -32.85 14.04
CA ALA A 445 -0.50 -32.91 14.71
C ALA A 445 -0.60 -33.05 16.22
N VAL A 446 0.42 -33.63 16.82
CA VAL A 446 0.67 -33.65 18.26
C VAL A 446 2.02 -32.98 18.49
N LEU A 447 2.02 -31.86 19.23
CA LEU A 447 3.20 -31.04 19.55
C LEU A 447 3.62 -31.24 20.99
#